data_5dddfa13e89fcf1d79bd22789fd5e69a
#
_entry.id   5dddfa13e89fcf1d79bd22789fd5e69a
#
_cell.length_a   1.000
_cell.length_b   1.000
_cell.length_c   1.000
_cell.angle_alpha   90.00
_cell.angle_beta   90.00
_cell.angle_gamma   90.00
#
_symmetry.space_group_name_H-M   'P 1'
#
loop_
_entity.id
_entity.type
_entity.pdbx_description
1 polymer ?
#
loop_
_entity_poly.entity_id
_entity_poly.type
_entity_poly.pdbx_seq_one_letter_code
_entity_poly.pdbx_strand_id
1 'polypeptide(L)'
;MYFRGSDGRDGPLFSRLPGPDAVNPGKNPAAVSLYTSLGFRPVRRLFGYDFNPHGGSKRASELGPLQEIDPAIIARCISRDGEPDLPWMLTPETLAAATRPFQGLHLNETAFAIVADPNPNAEKVVIRALLVRKARRRQGWGSRMLSALEAHFADRPLTVQALVPENMAPDFFYRAGWRRQALNQFEMKIELSPRM
;
A
#
# COMPACT_ATOMS: atom_id res chain seq x y z
N MET A 1 -10.78 3.78 -5.89
CA MET A 1 -10.53 3.83 -7.35
C MET A 1 -9.37 4.77 -7.57
N TYR A 2 -8.32 4.31 -8.22
CA TYR A 2 -7.10 5.08 -8.45
C TYR A 2 -6.87 5.27 -9.94
N PHE A 3 -6.36 6.44 -10.31
CA PHE A 3 -6.16 6.84 -11.70
C PHE A 3 -4.68 6.98 -11.99
N ARG A 4 -4.27 6.54 -13.16
CA ARG A 4 -2.94 6.79 -13.70
C ARG A 4 -3.09 7.33 -15.13
N GLY A 5 -2.67 8.57 -15.32
CA GLY A 5 -2.38 9.10 -16.65
C GLY A 5 -0.99 8.63 -17.08
N SER A 6 -0.81 8.31 -18.34
CA SER A 6 0.46 7.78 -18.86
C SER A 6 1.61 8.78 -18.87
N ASP A 7 1.35 10.06 -18.69
CA ASP A 7 2.35 11.16 -18.78
C ASP A 7 2.54 12.00 -17.51
N GLY A 8 1.96 11.57 -16.38
CA GLY A 8 2.23 12.18 -15.06
C GLY A 8 1.79 13.64 -14.90
N ARG A 9 0.93 14.17 -15.74
CA ARG A 9 0.41 15.53 -15.62
C ARG A 9 -0.91 15.52 -14.88
N ASP A 10 -0.89 15.99 -13.64
CA ASP A 10 -2.07 16.32 -12.86
C ASP A 10 -2.74 17.56 -13.43
N GLY A 11 -3.69 17.35 -14.35
CA GLY A 11 -4.50 18.42 -14.93
C GLY A 11 -5.72 18.75 -14.07
N PRO A 12 -6.44 19.88 -14.34
CA PRO A 12 -7.57 20.38 -13.55
C PRO A 12 -8.79 19.45 -13.50
N LEU A 13 -8.75 18.28 -14.13
CA LEU A 13 -9.80 17.26 -14.07
C LEU A 13 -9.96 16.61 -12.69
N PHE A 14 -8.91 16.64 -11.85
CA PHE A 14 -8.95 16.00 -10.54
C PHE A 14 -9.78 16.75 -9.50
N SER A 15 -10.01 18.06 -9.69
CA SER A 15 -10.82 18.87 -8.77
C SER A 15 -12.34 18.60 -8.83
N ARG A 16 -12.80 17.76 -9.76
CA ARG A 16 -14.22 17.39 -9.93
C ARG A 16 -14.53 15.93 -9.62
N LEU A 17 -13.57 15.17 -9.10
CA LEU A 17 -13.80 13.76 -8.77
C LEU A 17 -14.60 13.66 -7.46
N PRO A 18 -15.57 12.73 -7.38
CA PRO A 18 -16.30 12.48 -6.15
C PRO A 18 -15.34 12.06 -5.04
N GLY A 19 -15.65 12.51 -3.81
CA GLY A 19 -14.82 12.28 -2.62
C GLY A 19 -14.54 10.80 -2.31
N PRO A 20 -13.89 10.50 -1.18
CA PRO A 20 -13.39 9.17 -0.84
C PRO A 20 -14.43 8.04 -0.79
N ASP A 21 -15.72 8.37 -0.73
CA ASP A 21 -16.82 7.39 -0.75
C ASP A 21 -17.06 6.72 -2.12
N ALA A 22 -16.44 7.23 -3.18
CA ALA A 22 -16.55 6.67 -4.54
C ALA A 22 -15.75 5.38 -4.77
N VAL A 23 -15.11 4.84 -3.74
CA VAL A 23 -13.95 3.93 -3.86
C VAL A 23 -14.29 2.44 -3.85
N ASN A 24 -15.56 2.04 -3.76
CA ASN A 24 -15.91 0.61 -3.75
C ASN A 24 -16.74 0.20 -4.98
N PRO A 25 -16.12 -0.34 -6.04
CA PRO A 25 -16.85 -0.74 -7.24
C PRO A 25 -17.81 -1.90 -7.02
N GLY A 26 -17.59 -2.75 -6.01
CA GLY A 26 -18.56 -3.78 -5.59
C GLY A 26 -19.80 -3.17 -4.94
N LYS A 27 -19.71 -1.93 -4.45
CA LYS A 27 -20.80 -1.18 -3.81
C LYS A 27 -21.16 0.12 -4.54
N ASN A 28 -20.40 0.51 -5.59
CA ASN A 28 -20.67 1.74 -6.35
C ASN A 28 -20.56 1.51 -7.87
N PRO A 29 -21.51 0.77 -8.45
CA PRO A 29 -21.53 0.53 -9.91
C PRO A 29 -21.69 1.83 -10.71
N ALA A 30 -22.31 2.87 -10.14
CA ALA A 30 -22.45 4.17 -10.79
C ALA A 30 -21.09 4.85 -11.04
N ALA A 31 -20.18 4.77 -10.08
CA ALA A 31 -18.82 5.31 -10.26
C ALA A 31 -18.06 4.57 -11.36
N VAL A 32 -18.17 3.23 -11.40
CA VAL A 32 -17.54 2.42 -12.47
C VAL A 32 -18.08 2.81 -13.82
N SER A 33 -19.42 2.94 -13.95
CA SER A 33 -20.07 3.35 -15.19
C SER A 33 -19.61 4.74 -15.64
N LEU A 34 -19.57 5.71 -14.72
CA LEU A 34 -19.06 7.06 -14.99
C LEU A 34 -17.63 7.05 -15.55
N TYR A 35 -16.71 6.36 -14.89
CA TYR A 35 -15.32 6.32 -15.34
C TYR A 35 -15.17 5.58 -16.67
N THR A 36 -15.95 4.51 -16.88
CA THR A 36 -15.96 3.81 -18.16
C THR A 36 -16.47 4.71 -19.28
N SER A 37 -17.50 5.54 -19.04
CA SER A 37 -18.00 6.50 -20.01
C SER A 37 -17.01 7.62 -20.35
N LEU A 38 -16.06 7.90 -19.43
CA LEU A 38 -14.94 8.82 -19.65
C LEU A 38 -13.73 8.17 -20.33
N GLY A 39 -13.83 6.90 -20.74
CA GLY A 39 -12.79 6.17 -21.44
C GLY A 39 -11.79 5.43 -20.55
N PHE A 40 -11.99 5.42 -19.22
CA PHE A 40 -11.18 4.61 -18.32
C PHE A 40 -11.51 3.13 -18.45
N ARG A 41 -10.47 2.29 -18.36
CA ARG A 41 -10.61 0.82 -18.39
C ARG A 41 -10.09 0.22 -17.09
N PRO A 42 -10.81 -0.76 -16.50
CA PRO A 42 -10.31 -1.46 -15.33
C PRO A 42 -9.07 -2.27 -15.70
N VAL A 43 -8.01 -2.15 -14.88
CA VAL A 43 -6.74 -2.86 -15.06
C VAL A 43 -6.67 -4.08 -14.16
N ARG A 44 -6.98 -3.90 -12.87
CA ARG A 44 -6.91 -4.95 -11.85
C ARG A 44 -7.68 -4.56 -10.59
N ARG A 45 -7.94 -5.55 -9.75
CA ARG A 45 -8.45 -5.32 -8.39
C ARG A 45 -7.31 -5.08 -7.42
N LEU A 46 -7.59 -4.22 -6.45
CA LEU A 46 -6.71 -3.91 -5.32
C LEU A 46 -7.43 -4.31 -4.03
N PHE A 47 -6.72 -5.02 -3.16
CA PHE A 47 -7.24 -5.50 -1.88
C PHE A 47 -6.53 -4.87 -0.70
N GLY A 48 -7.27 -4.73 0.40
CA GLY A 48 -6.74 -4.39 1.71
C GLY A 48 -6.70 -5.61 2.63
N TYR A 49 -5.93 -5.50 3.71
CA TYR A 49 -5.77 -6.54 4.71
C TYR A 49 -5.74 -5.94 6.10
N ASP A 50 -6.34 -6.63 7.07
CA ASP A 50 -6.36 -6.26 8.48
C ASP A 50 -5.71 -7.34 9.33
N PHE A 51 -5.01 -6.90 10.36
CA PHE A 51 -4.49 -7.72 11.44
C PHE A 51 -4.97 -7.17 12.77
N ASN A 52 -5.63 -8.02 13.56
CA ASN A 52 -6.00 -7.71 14.93
C ASN A 52 -5.06 -8.47 15.87
N PRO A 53 -4.35 -7.79 16.77
CA PRO A 53 -3.50 -8.46 17.73
C PRO A 53 -4.35 -9.32 18.67
N HIS A 54 -4.11 -10.61 18.65
CA HIS A 54 -4.69 -11.55 19.61
C HIS A 54 -3.60 -11.88 20.65
N GLY A 55 -3.49 -11.05 21.69
CA GLY A 55 -2.65 -11.29 22.87
C GLY A 55 -1.28 -11.92 22.62
N GLY A 56 -0.22 -11.11 22.62
CA GLY A 56 1.16 -11.54 22.81
C GLY A 56 1.76 -12.44 21.72
N SER A 57 2.19 -11.88 20.60
CA SER A 57 3.09 -12.59 19.70
C SER A 57 4.48 -12.76 20.33
N LYS A 58 4.79 -13.94 20.84
CA LYS A 58 6.09 -14.31 21.44
C LYS A 58 7.27 -14.33 20.45
N ARG A 59 7.05 -14.07 19.16
CA ARG A 59 8.10 -14.15 18.11
C ARG A 59 8.95 -12.88 17.94
N ALA A 60 8.64 -11.80 18.65
CA ALA A 60 9.30 -10.52 18.45
C ALA A 60 10.77 -10.46 18.89
N SER A 61 11.17 -11.26 19.88
CA SER A 61 12.50 -11.15 20.48
C SER A 61 13.67 -11.60 19.60
N GLU A 62 13.39 -12.37 18.54
CA GLU A 62 14.44 -12.93 17.66
C GLU A 62 14.70 -12.08 16.40
N LEU A 63 13.88 -11.04 16.14
CA LEU A 63 13.86 -10.35 14.85
C LEU A 63 14.73 -9.09 14.79
N GLY A 64 15.20 -8.62 15.91
CA GLY A 64 15.84 -7.32 16.03
C GLY A 64 14.83 -6.15 16.02
N PRO A 65 15.21 -4.98 16.53
CA PRO A 65 14.33 -3.82 16.59
C PRO A 65 14.11 -3.23 15.19
N LEU A 66 12.89 -2.73 14.94
CA LEU A 66 12.65 -1.83 13.82
C LEU A 66 13.41 -0.52 14.05
N GLN A 67 14.03 0.00 13.00
CA GLN A 67 14.73 1.27 13.01
C GLN A 67 14.02 2.26 12.10
N GLU A 68 14.01 3.51 12.52
CA GLU A 68 13.45 4.59 11.70
C GLU A 68 14.36 4.95 10.55
N ILE A 69 13.74 5.31 9.43
CA ILE A 69 14.40 5.76 8.22
C ILE A 69 13.52 6.78 7.50
N ASP A 70 14.10 7.71 6.78
CA ASP A 70 13.35 8.66 5.96
C ASP A 70 12.53 7.90 4.88
N PRO A 71 11.20 8.12 4.78
CA PRO A 71 10.36 7.56 3.74
C PRO A 71 10.91 7.77 2.32
N ALA A 72 11.59 8.88 2.05
CA ALA A 72 12.22 9.15 0.76
C ALA A 72 13.34 8.15 0.42
N ILE A 73 14.03 7.60 1.43
CA ILE A 73 15.00 6.52 1.20
C ILE A 73 14.29 5.24 0.78
N ILE A 74 13.15 4.93 1.42
CA ILE A 74 12.32 3.76 1.04
C ILE A 74 11.80 3.93 -0.39
N ALA A 75 11.33 5.12 -0.76
CA ALA A 75 10.92 5.43 -2.13
C ALA A 75 12.02 5.13 -3.17
N ARG A 76 13.27 5.53 -2.88
CA ARG A 76 14.43 5.18 -3.73
C ARG A 76 14.69 3.67 -3.78
N CYS A 77 14.49 2.97 -2.66
CA CYS A 77 14.58 1.50 -2.65
C CYS A 77 13.48 0.87 -3.51
N ILE A 78 12.26 1.39 -3.48
CA ILE A 78 11.15 0.92 -4.32
C ILE A 78 11.45 1.15 -5.81
N SER A 79 12.03 2.30 -6.17
CA SER A 79 12.46 2.57 -7.55
C SER A 79 13.42 1.51 -8.08
N ARG A 80 14.33 1.00 -7.24
CA ARG A 80 15.32 -0.01 -7.62
C ARG A 80 14.83 -1.44 -7.50
N ASP A 81 14.14 -1.76 -6.41
CA ASP A 81 13.82 -3.13 -5.99
C ASP A 81 12.31 -3.45 -6.09
N GLY A 82 11.45 -2.47 -6.37
CA GLY A 82 9.99 -2.64 -6.47
C GLY A 82 9.58 -3.42 -7.73
N GLU A 83 8.30 -3.74 -7.80
CA GLU A 83 7.69 -4.27 -9.02
C GLU A 83 7.52 -3.14 -10.06
N PRO A 84 7.63 -3.43 -11.36
CA PRO A 84 7.60 -2.42 -12.40
C PRO A 84 6.22 -1.77 -12.60
N ASP A 85 5.15 -2.49 -12.27
CA ASP A 85 3.76 -2.03 -12.44
C ASP A 85 3.05 -1.89 -11.08
N LEU A 86 3.52 -0.93 -10.27
CA LEU A 86 2.88 -0.60 -9.00
C LEU A 86 1.63 0.28 -9.21
N PRO A 87 0.60 0.15 -8.37
CA PRO A 87 -0.46 1.15 -8.28
C PRO A 87 0.16 2.54 -8.04
N TRP A 88 -0.43 3.58 -8.63
CA TRP A 88 0.15 4.95 -8.58
C TRP A 88 0.43 5.44 -7.15
N MET A 89 -0.38 5.02 -6.19
CA MET A 89 -0.20 5.35 -4.76
C MET A 89 1.05 4.71 -4.14
N LEU A 90 1.63 3.71 -4.78
CA LEU A 90 2.82 2.98 -4.35
C LEU A 90 4.03 3.27 -5.23
N THR A 91 3.91 4.19 -6.19
CA THR A 91 5.05 4.57 -7.03
C THR A 91 6.09 5.33 -6.21
N PRO A 92 7.38 5.26 -6.58
CA PRO A 92 8.45 5.99 -5.89
C PRO A 92 8.18 7.49 -5.77
N GLU A 93 7.62 8.11 -6.81
CA GLU A 93 7.30 9.53 -6.85
C GLU A 93 6.24 9.90 -5.80
N THR A 94 5.17 9.12 -5.73
CA THR A 94 4.10 9.33 -4.74
C THR A 94 4.61 9.14 -3.32
N LEU A 95 5.42 8.11 -3.09
CA LEU A 95 5.95 7.81 -1.76
C LEU A 95 7.09 8.76 -1.34
N ALA A 96 7.86 9.30 -2.28
CA ALA A 96 8.87 10.31 -2.00
C ALA A 96 8.27 11.65 -1.53
N ALA A 97 7.04 11.95 -1.94
CA ALA A 97 6.29 13.11 -1.48
C ALA A 97 5.68 12.93 -0.07
N ALA A 98 5.81 11.74 0.54
CA ALA A 98 5.29 11.47 1.86
C ALA A 98 6.07 12.26 2.93
N THR A 99 5.37 13.21 3.57
CA THR A 99 5.89 14.01 4.68
C THR A 99 5.26 13.54 5.99
N ARG A 100 5.70 14.08 7.14
CA ARG A 100 5.03 13.80 8.42
C ARG A 100 3.52 13.98 8.29
N PRO A 101 2.71 13.08 8.91
CA PRO A 101 3.06 12.08 9.93
C PRO A 101 3.53 10.71 9.39
N PHE A 102 3.87 10.58 8.09
CA PHE A 102 4.41 9.32 7.58
C PHE A 102 5.75 8.97 8.24
N GLN A 103 5.89 7.72 8.64
CA GLN A 103 7.12 7.18 9.24
C GLN A 103 7.64 6.02 8.39
N GLY A 104 8.92 6.08 8.04
CA GLY A 104 9.63 4.96 7.43
C GLY A 104 10.25 4.08 8.50
N LEU A 105 10.16 2.77 8.32
CA LEU A 105 10.74 1.75 9.20
C LEU A 105 11.50 0.73 8.36
N HIS A 106 12.60 0.21 8.91
CA HIS A 106 13.32 -0.89 8.30
C HIS A 106 13.75 -1.96 9.29
N LEU A 107 13.91 -3.18 8.78
CA LEU A 107 14.47 -4.33 9.46
C LEU A 107 15.76 -4.73 8.72
N ASN A 108 16.91 -4.49 9.38
CA ASN A 108 18.25 -4.82 8.87
C ASN A 108 18.51 -4.32 7.42
N GLU A 109 18.00 -3.14 7.06
CA GLU A 109 18.12 -2.54 5.72
C GLU A 109 17.71 -3.50 4.57
N THR A 110 16.96 -4.53 4.90
CA THR A 110 16.55 -5.60 3.97
C THR A 110 15.06 -5.57 3.68
N ALA A 111 14.26 -5.32 4.71
CA ALA A 111 12.81 -5.14 4.59
C ALA A 111 12.42 -3.76 5.13
N PHE A 112 11.45 -3.14 4.47
CA PHE A 112 11.05 -1.76 4.72
C PHE A 112 9.54 -1.63 4.79
N ALA A 113 9.05 -0.68 5.58
CA ALA A 113 7.65 -0.28 5.60
C ALA A 113 7.52 1.24 5.66
N ILE A 114 6.44 1.77 5.09
CA ILE A 114 5.97 3.13 5.35
C ILE A 114 4.65 3.03 6.09
N VAL A 115 4.57 3.68 7.24
CA VAL A 115 3.37 3.81 8.07
C VAL A 115 2.81 5.21 7.87
N ALA A 116 1.50 5.34 7.59
CA ALA A 116 0.90 6.63 7.23
C ALA A 116 0.76 7.56 8.44
N ASP A 117 0.30 7.04 9.57
CA ASP A 117 0.13 7.79 10.81
C ASP A 117 0.33 6.86 12.01
N PRO A 118 1.52 6.88 12.62
CA PRO A 118 1.81 6.07 13.81
C PRO A 118 1.30 6.69 15.12
N ASN A 119 0.47 7.76 15.06
CA ASN A 119 -0.05 8.45 16.23
C ASN A 119 -0.60 7.45 17.28
N PRO A 120 -0.14 7.49 18.54
CA PRO A 120 -0.60 6.59 19.59
C PRO A 120 -2.11 6.61 19.86
N ASN A 121 -2.78 7.71 19.55
CA ASN A 121 -4.23 7.86 19.75
C ASN A 121 -5.06 7.36 18.54
N ALA A 122 -4.42 6.93 17.44
CA ALA A 122 -5.15 6.38 16.31
C ALA A 122 -5.69 4.99 16.64
N GLU A 123 -6.94 4.71 16.27
CA GLU A 123 -7.59 3.41 16.49
C GLU A 123 -6.84 2.25 15.83
N LYS A 124 -6.11 2.52 14.76
CA LYS A 124 -5.35 1.52 14.00
C LYS A 124 -4.13 2.16 13.33
N VAL A 125 -3.14 1.34 13.04
CA VAL A 125 -1.95 1.73 12.30
C VAL A 125 -2.11 1.36 10.83
N VAL A 126 -1.91 2.32 9.94
CA VAL A 126 -2.04 2.13 8.49
C VAL A 126 -0.67 1.90 7.86
N ILE A 127 -0.44 0.69 7.36
CA ILE A 127 0.75 0.38 6.56
C ILE A 127 0.49 0.81 5.12
N ARG A 128 1.27 1.76 4.64
CA ARG A 128 1.15 2.33 3.30
C ARG A 128 1.92 1.54 2.26
N ALA A 129 3.12 1.09 2.59
CA ALA A 129 3.97 0.32 1.70
C ALA A 129 4.79 -0.70 2.47
N LEU A 130 5.08 -1.83 1.81
CA LEU A 130 6.00 -2.86 2.25
C LEU A 130 6.95 -3.18 1.10
N LEU A 131 8.23 -3.28 1.38
CA LEU A 131 9.25 -3.66 0.41
C LEU A 131 10.24 -4.65 1.03
N VAL A 132 10.63 -5.66 0.25
CA VAL A 132 11.82 -6.47 0.52
C VAL A 132 12.80 -6.28 -0.64
N ARG A 133 14.07 -6.06 -0.31
CA ARG A 133 15.14 -5.99 -1.31
C ARG A 133 15.05 -7.16 -2.28
N LYS A 134 15.14 -6.91 -3.59
CA LYS A 134 14.95 -7.93 -4.63
C LYS A 134 15.83 -9.16 -4.41
N ALA A 135 17.11 -8.95 -4.07
CA ALA A 135 18.06 -10.03 -3.79
C ALA A 135 17.78 -10.83 -2.51
N ARG A 136 16.87 -10.37 -1.66
CA ARG A 136 16.51 -10.98 -0.37
C ARG A 136 15.08 -11.53 -0.32
N ARG A 137 14.36 -11.47 -1.44
CA ARG A 137 13.01 -12.05 -1.54
C ARG A 137 13.04 -13.56 -1.39
N ARG A 138 11.91 -14.15 -1.02
CA ARG A 138 11.71 -15.61 -0.80
C ARG A 138 12.57 -16.20 0.32
N GLN A 139 13.18 -15.37 1.15
CA GLN A 139 13.99 -15.75 2.32
C GLN A 139 13.27 -15.42 3.65
N GLY A 140 11.95 -15.22 3.63
CA GLY A 140 11.14 -14.94 4.82
C GLY A 140 11.18 -13.49 5.35
N TRP A 141 11.91 -12.57 4.71
CA TRP A 141 12.04 -11.20 5.19
C TRP A 141 10.73 -10.41 5.22
N GLY A 142 9.80 -10.68 4.30
CA GLY A 142 8.48 -10.08 4.33
C GLY A 142 7.70 -10.48 5.59
N SER A 143 7.67 -11.77 5.91
CA SER A 143 7.00 -12.27 7.12
C SER A 143 7.65 -11.73 8.40
N ARG A 144 8.99 -11.66 8.44
CA ARG A 144 9.71 -11.06 9.56
C ARG A 144 9.35 -9.59 9.74
N MET A 145 9.24 -8.83 8.63
CA MET A 145 8.83 -7.43 8.68
C MET A 145 7.42 -7.27 9.22
N LEU A 146 6.45 -8.08 8.77
CA LEU A 146 5.10 -8.07 9.33
C LEU A 146 5.11 -8.37 10.82
N SER A 147 5.79 -9.45 11.25
CA SER A 147 5.88 -9.80 12.66
C SER A 147 6.57 -8.73 13.50
N ALA A 148 7.56 -8.03 12.96
CA ALA A 148 8.21 -6.93 13.64
C ALA A 148 7.27 -5.70 13.79
N LEU A 149 6.46 -5.40 12.77
CA LEU A 149 5.44 -4.35 12.84
C LEU A 149 4.33 -4.72 13.83
N GLU A 150 3.86 -5.97 13.83
CA GLU A 150 2.87 -6.50 14.78
C GLU A 150 3.36 -6.37 16.23
N ALA A 151 4.64 -6.61 16.47
CA ALA A 151 5.23 -6.46 17.79
C ALA A 151 5.47 -4.99 18.19
N HIS A 152 5.89 -4.16 17.24
CA HIS A 152 6.14 -2.73 17.47
C HIS A 152 4.86 -1.96 17.78
N PHE A 153 3.75 -2.35 17.16
CA PHE A 153 2.41 -1.77 17.36
C PHE A 153 1.45 -2.77 18.02
N ALA A 154 1.92 -3.53 19.01
CA ALA A 154 1.16 -4.64 19.62
C ALA A 154 -0.14 -4.23 20.32
N ASP A 155 -0.30 -2.95 20.63
CA ASP A 155 -1.46 -2.35 21.28
C ASP A 155 -2.62 -2.01 20.33
N ARG A 156 -2.39 -2.07 19.01
CA ARG A 156 -3.35 -1.59 18.01
C ARG A 156 -3.48 -2.49 16.79
N PRO A 157 -4.68 -2.55 16.18
CA PRO A 157 -4.85 -3.20 14.88
C PRO A 157 -3.96 -2.57 13.80
N LEU A 158 -3.46 -3.41 12.91
CA LEU A 158 -2.73 -3.00 11.71
C LEU A 158 -3.62 -3.16 10.49
N THR A 159 -3.52 -2.25 9.55
CA THR A 159 -4.24 -2.32 8.27
C THR A 159 -3.35 -1.97 7.10
N VAL A 160 -3.46 -2.75 6.03
CA VAL A 160 -2.97 -2.38 4.70
C VAL A 160 -4.18 -1.94 3.90
N GLN A 161 -4.17 -0.71 3.40
CA GLN A 161 -5.27 -0.20 2.58
C GLN A 161 -5.44 -1.03 1.31
N ALA A 162 -6.59 -0.90 0.63
CA ALA A 162 -6.90 -1.59 -0.62
C ALA A 162 -5.98 -1.12 -1.78
N LEU A 163 -4.68 -1.38 -1.65
CA LEU A 163 -3.61 -1.00 -2.59
C LEU A 163 -2.85 -2.20 -3.13
N VAL A 164 -3.09 -3.40 -2.58
CA VAL A 164 -2.37 -4.61 -2.97
C VAL A 164 -3.04 -5.23 -4.20
N PRO A 165 -2.36 -5.29 -5.36
CA PRO A 165 -2.87 -5.98 -6.54
C PRO A 165 -3.21 -7.44 -6.25
N GLU A 166 -4.32 -7.94 -6.83
CA GLU A 166 -4.81 -9.30 -6.61
C GLU A 166 -3.81 -10.41 -6.95
N ASN A 167 -2.92 -10.14 -7.90
CA ASN A 167 -1.86 -11.06 -8.34
C ASN A 167 -0.53 -10.85 -7.63
N MET A 168 -0.42 -9.85 -6.74
CA MET A 168 0.80 -9.57 -6.00
C MET A 168 0.81 -10.33 -4.67
N ALA A 169 1.58 -11.40 -4.59
CA ALA A 169 1.77 -12.21 -3.39
C ALA A 169 0.43 -12.63 -2.71
N PRO A 170 -0.48 -13.32 -3.43
CA PRO A 170 -1.86 -13.54 -3.01
C PRO A 170 -2.00 -14.21 -1.64
N ASP A 171 -1.07 -15.11 -1.28
CA ASP A 171 -1.11 -15.85 -0.01
C ASP A 171 -0.25 -15.22 1.10
N PHE A 172 0.48 -14.15 0.81
CA PHE A 172 1.47 -13.61 1.73
C PHE A 172 0.85 -13.16 3.06
N PHE A 173 -0.19 -12.35 2.98
CA PHE A 173 -0.90 -11.84 4.14
C PHE A 173 -1.66 -12.94 4.87
N TYR A 174 -2.30 -13.88 4.15
CA TYR A 174 -3.00 -15.01 4.76
C TYR A 174 -2.06 -15.90 5.58
N ARG A 175 -0.89 -16.23 5.05
CA ARG A 175 0.12 -17.03 5.76
C ARG A 175 0.67 -16.33 7.00
N ALA A 176 0.62 -15.02 7.04
CA ALA A 176 0.96 -14.20 8.20
C ALA A 176 -0.20 -14.02 9.19
N GLY A 177 -1.38 -14.62 8.94
CA GLY A 177 -2.54 -14.52 9.82
C GLY A 177 -3.41 -13.27 9.60
N TRP A 178 -3.13 -12.50 8.55
CA TRP A 178 -3.92 -11.33 8.18
C TRP A 178 -5.19 -11.72 7.44
N ARG A 179 -6.24 -10.91 7.59
CA ARG A 179 -7.54 -11.13 6.93
C ARG A 179 -7.74 -10.11 5.82
N ARG A 180 -8.18 -10.57 4.65
CA ARG A 180 -8.55 -9.69 3.55
C ARG A 180 -9.81 -8.91 3.90
N GLN A 181 -9.79 -7.61 3.65
CA GLN A 181 -10.94 -6.73 3.81
C GLN A 181 -12.04 -7.08 2.79
N ALA A 182 -13.30 -6.89 3.19
CA ALA A 182 -14.43 -6.94 2.26
C ALA A 182 -14.36 -5.79 1.23
N LEU A 183 -13.79 -4.65 1.64
CA LEU A 183 -13.55 -3.50 0.78
C LEU A 183 -12.43 -3.82 -0.22
N ASN A 184 -12.73 -3.65 -1.50
CA ASN A 184 -11.75 -3.70 -2.58
C ASN A 184 -12.06 -2.62 -3.60
N GLN A 185 -11.12 -2.34 -4.49
CA GLN A 185 -11.28 -1.29 -5.50
C GLN A 185 -10.62 -1.72 -6.82
N PHE A 186 -11.08 -1.13 -7.94
CA PHE A 186 -10.39 -1.28 -9.22
C PHE A 186 -9.33 -0.19 -9.39
N GLU A 187 -8.17 -0.56 -9.86
CA GLU A 187 -7.29 0.36 -10.56
C GLU A 187 -7.82 0.51 -11.98
N MET A 188 -8.03 1.76 -12.40
CA MET A 188 -8.48 2.06 -13.76
C MET A 188 -7.47 2.98 -14.43
N LYS A 189 -7.24 2.79 -15.72
CA LYS A 189 -6.34 3.60 -16.55
C LYS A 189 -7.09 4.20 -17.73
N ILE A 190 -6.66 5.38 -18.14
CA ILE A 190 -7.03 6.00 -19.41
C ILE A 190 -5.75 6.27 -20.21
N GLU A 191 -5.77 5.93 -21.48
CA GLU A 191 -4.71 6.29 -22.41
C GLU A 191 -5.04 7.68 -23.00
N LEU A 192 -4.18 8.63 -22.74
CA LEU A 192 -4.30 9.95 -23.32
C LEU A 192 -3.61 9.91 -24.69
N SER A 193 -4.38 10.11 -25.77
CA SER A 193 -3.78 10.31 -27.10
C SER A 193 -2.86 11.55 -27.05
N PRO A 194 -1.64 11.46 -27.61
CA PRO A 194 -0.81 12.64 -27.75
C PRO A 194 -1.60 13.69 -28.52
N ARG A 195 -1.70 14.90 -28.00
CA ARG A 195 -2.22 16.03 -28.77
C ARG A 195 -1.24 16.30 -29.91
N MET A 196 -1.68 16.07 -31.13
CA MET A 196 -0.97 16.54 -32.33
C MET A 196 -0.90 18.07 -32.32
#